data_a7268de7ad1969948da4e41958ce3ac6
#
_entry.id   a7268de7ad1969948da4e41958ce3ac6
#
_cell.length_a   1.000
_cell.length_b   1.000
_cell.length_c   1.000
_cell.angle_alpha   90.00
_cell.angle_beta   90.00
_cell.angle_gamma   90.00
#
_symmetry.space_group_name_H-M   'P 1'
#
loop_
_entity.id
_entity.type
_entity.pdbx_description
1 polymer ?
#
loop_
_entity_poly.entity_id
_entity_poly.type
_entity_poly.pdbx_seq_one_letter_code
_entity_poly.pdbx_strand_id
1 'polypeptide(L)'
;MFKPNHRLSAVYVTAVLTCLALVNGCASGTVSGSGYNPTTVTNQVDQEGLDAANIKRVVIADVNLGSPSRKYLQKREKDVDAFVAAALESHGWEVVSSREFSQRWRNAVSMFGNPVDPTTGRVNSRTFSRIVQTVRDQIMESSNIDALVFTDLLEKDVYFAQGVSRVARWDGVSRKPPTQGAGDGVSVNFNWGAPVAATTIRISVFNTDLKLLFSGEGGMALNEAVDVRSGSGFVRRREILGNEDHVREGIALALHPLVPMAKWPGNPD
;
A
#
# COMPACT_ATOMS: atom_id res chain seq x y z
N MET A 1 63.33 -24.89 -41.56
CA MET A 1 62.57 -25.61 -40.53
C MET A 1 61.88 -24.55 -39.66
N PHE A 2 60.67 -24.07 -40.04
CA PHE A 2 59.94 -22.99 -39.36
C PHE A 2 58.84 -23.63 -38.52
N LYS A 3 58.81 -23.38 -37.18
CA LYS A 3 57.72 -23.73 -36.30
C LYS A 3 56.64 -22.66 -36.32
N PRO A 4 55.37 -22.98 -36.49
CA PRO A 4 54.29 -22.00 -36.40
C PRO A 4 53.93 -21.69 -34.94
N ASN A 5 53.83 -20.40 -34.64
CA ASN A 5 53.43 -19.86 -33.36
C ASN A 5 51.93 -20.00 -33.15
N HIS A 6 51.48 -20.93 -32.33
CA HIS A 6 50.07 -21.19 -31.92
C HIS A 6 49.53 -20.26 -30.81
N ARG A 7 50.06 -19.04 -30.64
CA ARG A 7 49.64 -18.15 -29.51
C ARG A 7 48.67 -17.04 -29.88
N LEU A 8 48.28 -16.92 -31.15
CA LEU A 8 47.36 -15.82 -31.60
C LEU A 8 45.88 -16.21 -31.69
N SER A 9 45.57 -17.50 -31.66
CA SER A 9 44.15 -17.94 -31.81
C SER A 9 43.34 -17.98 -30.48
N ALA A 10 44.01 -17.97 -29.31
CA ALA A 10 43.34 -18.06 -28.01
C ALA A 10 42.76 -16.70 -27.56
N VAL A 11 43.32 -15.59 -27.99
CA VAL A 11 42.89 -14.23 -27.56
C VAL A 11 41.62 -13.78 -28.23
N TYR A 12 41.36 -14.20 -29.46
CA TYR A 12 40.14 -13.83 -30.21
C TYR A 12 38.90 -14.58 -29.76
N VAL A 13 39.03 -15.81 -29.29
CA VAL A 13 37.89 -16.61 -28.82
C VAL A 13 37.38 -16.09 -27.46
N THR A 14 38.25 -15.59 -26.61
CA THR A 14 37.88 -15.04 -25.31
C THR A 14 37.20 -13.68 -25.43
N ALA A 15 37.57 -12.85 -26.42
CA ALA A 15 36.96 -11.53 -26.64
C ALA A 15 35.54 -11.63 -27.22
N VAL A 16 35.24 -12.66 -28.02
CA VAL A 16 33.88 -12.87 -28.58
C VAL A 16 32.91 -13.43 -27.54
N LEU A 17 33.37 -14.28 -26.61
CA LEU A 17 32.52 -14.78 -25.54
C LEU A 17 32.16 -13.71 -24.48
N THR A 18 33.03 -12.72 -24.28
CA THR A 18 32.78 -11.64 -23.30
C THR A 18 31.76 -10.61 -23.80
N CYS A 19 31.65 -10.43 -25.13
CA CYS A 19 30.64 -9.52 -25.70
C CYS A 19 29.23 -10.12 -25.75
N LEU A 20 29.06 -11.46 -25.74
CA LEU A 20 27.72 -12.07 -25.69
C LEU A 20 27.11 -12.07 -24.28
N ALA A 21 27.89 -11.86 -23.21
CA ALA A 21 27.36 -11.82 -21.84
C ALA A 21 26.79 -10.46 -21.42
N LEU A 22 26.94 -9.41 -22.23
CA LEU A 22 26.47 -8.06 -21.89
C LEU A 22 25.13 -7.68 -22.49
N VAL A 23 24.45 -8.57 -23.21
CA VAL A 23 23.17 -8.30 -23.88
C VAL A 23 21.97 -8.88 -23.11
N ASN A 24 22.19 -9.53 -21.96
CA ASN A 24 21.11 -10.09 -21.15
C ASN A 24 20.61 -9.17 -20.02
N GLY A 25 20.83 -7.89 -20.12
CA GLY A 25 20.40 -6.92 -19.13
C GLY A 25 19.43 -5.92 -19.70
N CYS A 26 18.17 -6.29 -19.94
CA CYS A 26 16.94 -5.50 -19.92
C CYS A 26 15.82 -6.29 -20.59
N ALA A 27 15.51 -7.45 -20.05
CA ALA A 27 14.17 -7.97 -20.20
C ALA A 27 13.31 -7.25 -19.16
N SER A 28 12.99 -5.98 -19.44
CA SER A 28 11.79 -5.37 -18.86
C SER A 28 10.63 -6.18 -19.38
N GLY A 29 10.20 -7.16 -18.58
CA GLY A 29 8.99 -7.92 -18.84
C GLY A 29 7.86 -6.91 -19.00
N THR A 30 7.45 -6.70 -20.25
CA THR A 30 6.22 -6.00 -20.56
C THR A 30 5.12 -6.83 -19.94
N VAL A 31 4.64 -6.42 -18.75
CA VAL A 31 3.43 -6.95 -18.15
C VAL A 31 2.29 -6.54 -19.06
N SER A 32 2.00 -7.40 -20.01
CA SER A 32 0.92 -7.22 -20.98
C SER A 32 -0.40 -7.39 -20.23
N GLY A 33 -1.18 -6.32 -20.13
CA GLY A 33 -2.62 -6.41 -19.90
C GLY A 33 -3.15 -6.19 -18.49
N SER A 34 -2.34 -5.82 -17.49
CA SER A 34 -2.88 -5.37 -16.21
C SER A 34 -2.96 -3.83 -16.15
N GLY A 35 -3.98 -3.30 -15.51
CA GLY A 35 -4.12 -1.86 -15.25
C GLY A 35 -3.12 -1.32 -14.24
N TYR A 36 -2.12 -2.10 -13.91
CA TYR A 36 -1.02 -1.73 -13.04
C TYR A 36 -0.13 -0.68 -13.70
N ASN A 37 0.11 0.39 -12.95
CA ASN A 37 1.04 1.44 -13.35
C ASN A 37 2.19 1.52 -12.34
N PRO A 38 3.36 0.92 -12.64
CA PRO A 38 4.50 0.90 -11.73
C PRO A 38 5.03 2.30 -11.40
N THR A 39 4.74 3.30 -12.25
CA THR A 39 5.19 4.68 -12.02
C THR A 39 4.45 5.40 -10.90
N THR A 40 3.34 4.84 -10.42
CA THR A 40 2.55 5.38 -9.30
C THR A 40 2.77 4.65 -7.99
N VAL A 41 3.62 3.60 -7.98
CA VAL A 41 3.93 2.86 -6.74
C VAL A 41 4.86 3.68 -5.86
N THR A 42 4.51 3.78 -4.59
CA THR A 42 5.32 4.44 -3.56
C THR A 42 5.68 3.43 -2.49
N ASN A 43 6.98 3.16 -2.33
CA ASN A 43 7.48 2.34 -1.23
C ASN A 43 8.83 2.85 -0.73
N GLN A 44 9.15 2.48 0.51
CA GLN A 44 10.43 2.67 1.16
C GLN A 44 10.83 1.36 1.80
N VAL A 45 12.04 0.87 1.52
CA VAL A 45 12.52 -0.43 2.00
C VAL A 45 13.91 -0.25 2.61
N ASP A 46 14.06 -0.66 3.86
CA ASP A 46 15.36 -0.85 4.51
C ASP A 46 15.69 -2.36 4.48
N GLN A 47 16.26 -2.81 3.38
CA GLN A 47 16.55 -4.24 3.16
C GLN A 47 17.49 -4.79 4.22
N GLU A 48 18.55 -4.04 4.57
CA GLU A 48 19.50 -4.46 5.61
C GLU A 48 18.81 -4.61 6.98
N GLY A 49 17.94 -3.68 7.32
CA GLY A 49 17.13 -3.73 8.54
C GLY A 49 16.15 -4.90 8.56
N LEU A 50 15.49 -5.20 7.43
CA LEU A 50 14.58 -6.35 7.30
C LEU A 50 15.32 -7.69 7.47
N ASP A 51 16.46 -7.85 6.81
CA ASP A 51 17.29 -9.05 6.89
C ASP A 51 17.81 -9.27 8.32
N ALA A 52 18.24 -8.20 8.99
CA ALA A 52 18.70 -8.24 10.38
C ALA A 52 17.57 -8.54 11.38
N ALA A 53 16.37 -8.03 11.15
CA ALA A 53 15.21 -8.22 12.02
C ALA A 53 14.65 -9.65 11.94
N ASN A 54 14.86 -10.38 10.82
CA ASN A 54 14.39 -11.77 10.62
C ASN A 54 12.94 -11.98 11.10
N ILE A 55 12.04 -11.13 10.63
CA ILE A 55 10.66 -11.01 11.13
C ILE A 55 9.89 -12.32 10.91
N LYS A 56 9.32 -12.84 11.98
CA LYS A 56 8.44 -14.03 11.97
C LYS A 56 7.12 -13.78 12.66
N ARG A 57 7.11 -12.92 13.68
CA ARG A 57 5.94 -12.66 14.51
C ARG A 57 5.68 -11.17 14.61
N VAL A 58 4.48 -10.75 14.22
CA VAL A 58 4.10 -9.33 14.16
C VAL A 58 2.81 -9.07 14.91
N VAL A 59 2.63 -7.85 15.37
CA VAL A 59 1.35 -7.33 15.81
C VAL A 59 0.89 -6.23 14.87
N ILE A 60 -0.38 -6.26 14.49
CA ILE A 60 -0.99 -5.20 13.69
C ILE A 60 -1.64 -4.20 14.64
N ALA A 61 -1.30 -2.92 14.50
CA ALA A 61 -2.05 -1.85 15.11
C ALA A 61 -3.40 -1.70 14.41
N ASP A 62 -4.44 -1.28 15.14
CA ASP A 62 -5.74 -1.02 14.53
C ASP A 62 -5.60 0.00 13.39
N VAL A 63 -6.43 -0.16 12.36
CA VAL A 63 -6.46 0.76 11.23
C VAL A 63 -6.63 2.20 11.71
N ASN A 64 -5.71 3.05 11.31
CA ASN A 64 -5.78 4.47 11.56
C ASN A 64 -6.51 5.17 10.40
N LEU A 65 -7.60 5.85 10.73
CA LEU A 65 -8.37 6.63 9.76
C LEU A 65 -7.80 8.05 9.55
N GLY A 66 -6.80 8.42 10.34
CA GLY A 66 -6.17 9.73 10.33
C GLY A 66 -7.12 10.84 10.82
N SER A 67 -7.65 11.66 9.92
CA SER A 67 -8.53 12.77 10.26
C SER A 67 -9.93 12.31 10.70
N PRO A 68 -10.58 13.02 11.66
CA PRO A 68 -11.99 12.80 12.01
C PRO A 68 -12.95 12.87 10.81
N SER A 69 -12.58 13.57 9.74
CA SER A 69 -13.37 13.64 8.50
C SER A 69 -13.49 12.29 7.79
N ARG A 70 -12.63 11.31 8.12
CA ARG A 70 -12.63 9.96 7.52
C ARG A 70 -13.45 8.93 8.30
N LYS A 71 -14.24 9.36 9.28
CA LYS A 71 -15.10 8.48 10.09
C LYS A 71 -16.03 7.58 9.26
N TYR A 72 -16.33 7.98 8.04
CA TYR A 72 -17.13 7.16 7.12
C TYR A 72 -16.45 5.84 6.73
N LEU A 73 -15.13 5.71 6.88
CA LEU A 73 -14.37 4.48 6.64
C LEU A 73 -14.41 3.52 7.84
N GLN A 74 -14.84 3.98 9.02
CA GLN A 74 -14.82 3.21 10.27
C GLN A 74 -15.53 1.86 10.18
N LYS A 75 -16.56 1.76 9.36
CA LYS A 75 -17.30 0.51 9.16
C LYS A 75 -16.46 -0.60 8.53
N ARG A 76 -15.35 -0.24 7.86
CA ARG A 76 -14.48 -1.16 7.12
C ARG A 76 -13.17 -1.47 7.82
N GLU A 77 -12.91 -0.85 8.99
CA GLU A 77 -11.66 -1.07 9.75
C GLU A 77 -11.38 -2.54 9.98
N LYS A 78 -12.38 -3.27 10.52
CA LYS A 78 -12.22 -4.69 10.85
C LYS A 78 -11.96 -5.57 9.63
N ASP A 79 -12.61 -5.25 8.50
CA ASP A 79 -12.43 -6.00 7.26
C ASP A 79 -11.02 -5.77 6.71
N VAL A 80 -10.55 -4.52 6.73
CA VAL A 80 -9.19 -4.16 6.29
C VAL A 80 -8.15 -4.82 7.18
N ASP A 81 -8.29 -4.77 8.50
CA ASP A 81 -7.38 -5.44 9.44
C ASP A 81 -7.30 -6.95 9.18
N ALA A 82 -8.45 -7.59 8.96
CA ALA A 82 -8.50 -9.01 8.67
C ALA A 82 -7.80 -9.36 7.34
N PHE A 83 -7.95 -8.54 6.31
CA PHE A 83 -7.28 -8.76 5.03
C PHE A 83 -5.77 -8.52 5.11
N VAL A 84 -5.32 -7.53 5.88
CA VAL A 84 -3.88 -7.32 6.13
C VAL A 84 -3.29 -8.51 6.88
N ALA A 85 -3.98 -8.97 7.95
CA ALA A 85 -3.55 -10.15 8.71
C ALA A 85 -3.41 -11.37 7.79
N ALA A 86 -4.44 -11.67 6.99
CA ALA A 86 -4.43 -12.81 6.07
C ALA A 86 -3.30 -12.71 5.01
N ALA A 87 -2.99 -11.51 4.54
CA ALA A 87 -1.90 -11.29 3.59
C ALA A 87 -0.53 -11.58 4.22
N LEU A 88 -0.30 -11.12 5.46
CA LEU A 88 0.95 -11.38 6.20
C LEU A 88 1.08 -12.86 6.59
N GLU A 89 0.00 -13.50 7.04
CA GLU A 89 -0.03 -14.94 7.34
C GLU A 89 0.26 -15.79 6.10
N SER A 90 -0.26 -15.42 4.94
CA SER A 90 0.04 -16.10 3.68
C SER A 90 1.51 -16.00 3.27
N HIS A 91 2.21 -14.98 3.76
CA HIS A 91 3.65 -14.79 3.59
C HIS A 91 4.47 -15.62 4.61
N GLY A 92 3.83 -16.23 5.58
CA GLY A 92 4.46 -17.07 6.60
C GLY A 92 4.76 -16.34 7.91
N TRP A 93 4.24 -15.14 8.12
CA TRP A 93 4.35 -14.46 9.40
C TRP A 93 3.24 -14.91 10.36
N GLU A 94 3.56 -15.02 11.63
CA GLU A 94 2.57 -15.19 12.69
C GLU A 94 2.01 -13.83 13.09
N VAL A 95 0.70 -13.66 12.98
CA VAL A 95 0.03 -12.40 13.31
C VAL A 95 -0.61 -12.49 14.69
N VAL A 96 -0.11 -11.69 15.62
CA VAL A 96 -0.72 -11.52 16.94
C VAL A 96 -1.99 -10.69 16.79
N SER A 97 -3.05 -11.09 17.51
CA SER A 97 -4.35 -10.41 17.43
C SER A 97 -4.24 -8.91 17.66
N SER A 98 -4.85 -8.12 16.80
CA SER A 98 -4.94 -6.64 16.92
C SER A 98 -5.59 -6.21 18.25
N ARG A 99 -6.42 -7.08 18.86
CA ARG A 99 -6.99 -6.85 20.20
C ARG A 99 -5.90 -6.64 21.26
N GLU A 100 -4.75 -7.31 21.13
CA GLU A 100 -3.61 -7.16 22.03
C GLU A 100 -3.07 -5.74 21.98
N PHE A 101 -2.92 -5.21 20.77
CA PHE A 101 -2.50 -3.81 20.56
C PHE A 101 -3.55 -2.83 21.09
N SER A 102 -4.80 -2.97 20.67
CA SER A 102 -5.89 -2.05 21.02
C SER A 102 -6.13 -1.93 22.51
N GLN A 103 -6.04 -3.06 23.24
CA GLN A 103 -6.23 -3.04 24.69
C GLN A 103 -5.13 -2.25 25.39
N ARG A 104 -3.86 -2.49 25.02
CA ARG A 104 -2.72 -1.77 25.60
C ARG A 104 -2.71 -0.31 25.19
N TRP A 105 -3.07 -0.03 23.94
CA TRP A 105 -3.24 1.34 23.46
C TRP A 105 -4.24 2.13 24.30
N ARG A 106 -5.45 1.58 24.54
CA ARG A 106 -6.45 2.23 25.38
C ARG A 106 -5.95 2.47 26.79
N ASN A 107 -5.26 1.50 27.37
CA ASN A 107 -4.67 1.65 28.71
C ASN A 107 -3.62 2.77 28.74
N ALA A 108 -2.73 2.81 27.75
CA ALA A 108 -1.71 3.85 27.66
C ALA A 108 -2.33 5.24 27.41
N VAL A 109 -3.37 5.33 26.58
CA VAL A 109 -4.13 6.59 26.39
C VAL A 109 -4.79 7.05 27.69
N SER A 110 -5.33 6.14 28.50
CA SER A 110 -5.89 6.50 29.80
C SER A 110 -4.83 7.01 30.79
N MET A 111 -3.59 6.55 30.66
CA MET A 111 -2.47 6.97 31.51
C MET A 111 -1.84 8.31 31.07
N PHE A 112 -1.67 8.53 29.77
CA PHE A 112 -0.92 9.65 29.21
C PHE A 112 -1.77 10.73 28.56
N GLY A 113 -3.08 10.47 28.38
CA GLY A 113 -4.01 11.33 27.65
C GLY A 113 -4.10 10.96 26.16
N ASN A 114 -5.13 11.50 25.50
CA ASN A 114 -5.32 11.28 24.05
C ASN A 114 -4.19 12.00 23.27
N PRO A 115 -3.42 11.30 22.44
CA PRO A 115 -2.37 11.92 21.65
C PRO A 115 -2.90 12.73 20.47
N VAL A 116 -4.18 12.60 20.12
CA VAL A 116 -4.82 13.31 19.00
C VAL A 116 -5.86 14.28 19.55
N ASP A 117 -5.74 15.54 19.17
CA ASP A 117 -6.75 16.56 19.45
C ASP A 117 -8.05 16.20 18.70
N PRO A 118 -9.17 15.96 19.40
CA PRO A 118 -10.40 15.50 18.78
C PRO A 118 -11.07 16.54 17.86
N THR A 119 -10.71 17.81 18.00
CA THR A 119 -11.29 18.92 17.22
C THR A 119 -10.48 19.19 15.96
N THR A 120 -9.15 19.23 16.09
CA THR A 120 -8.25 19.63 15.00
C THR A 120 -7.57 18.46 14.31
N GLY A 121 -7.61 17.25 14.91
CA GLY A 121 -6.87 16.08 14.43
C GLY A 121 -5.35 16.20 14.60
N ARG A 122 -4.85 17.26 15.25
CA ARG A 122 -3.40 17.43 15.46
C ARG A 122 -2.87 16.40 16.43
N VAL A 123 -1.74 15.81 16.08
CA VAL A 123 -1.05 14.83 16.91
C VAL A 123 -0.05 15.50 17.82
N ASN A 124 -0.15 15.25 19.12
CA ASN A 124 0.91 15.55 20.07
C ASN A 124 1.98 14.43 19.98
N SER A 125 3.04 14.69 19.25
CA SER A 125 4.07 13.69 18.94
C SER A 125 4.76 13.13 20.19
N ARG A 126 4.95 13.94 21.25
CA ARG A 126 5.54 13.48 22.52
C ARG A 126 4.63 12.46 23.22
N THR A 127 3.34 12.78 23.34
CA THR A 127 2.35 11.86 23.94
C THR A 127 2.20 10.61 23.11
N PHE A 128 2.12 10.74 21.78
CA PHE A 128 2.03 9.62 20.84
C PHE A 128 3.23 8.69 20.97
N SER A 129 4.47 9.22 20.93
CA SER A 129 5.68 8.40 21.07
C SER A 129 5.73 7.65 22.40
N ARG A 130 5.33 8.31 23.51
CA ARG A 130 5.28 7.68 24.84
C ARG A 130 4.28 6.52 24.86
N ILE A 131 3.10 6.70 24.25
CA ILE A 131 2.08 5.65 24.16
C ILE A 131 2.62 4.48 23.33
N VAL A 132 3.16 4.72 22.14
CA VAL A 132 3.71 3.68 21.25
C VAL A 132 4.80 2.89 21.95
N GLN A 133 5.75 3.56 22.63
CA GLN A 133 6.81 2.88 23.38
C GLN A 133 6.24 1.99 24.49
N THR A 134 5.30 2.52 25.29
CA THR A 134 4.66 1.73 26.35
C THR A 134 3.92 0.51 25.82
N VAL A 135 3.17 0.67 24.73
CA VAL A 135 2.44 -0.43 24.09
C VAL A 135 3.41 -1.48 23.56
N ARG A 136 4.48 -1.04 22.86
CA ARG A 136 5.54 -1.93 22.36
C ARG A 136 6.15 -2.75 23.49
N ASP A 137 6.57 -2.10 24.59
CA ASP A 137 7.22 -2.77 25.72
C ASP A 137 6.29 -3.84 26.33
N GLN A 138 5.03 -3.50 26.57
CA GLN A 138 4.04 -4.43 27.10
C GLN A 138 3.73 -5.62 26.17
N ILE A 139 3.73 -5.41 24.84
CA ILE A 139 3.51 -6.49 23.88
C ILE A 139 4.75 -7.38 23.80
N MET A 140 5.93 -6.82 23.83
CA MET A 140 7.17 -7.60 23.85
C MET A 140 7.25 -8.52 25.07
N GLU A 141 6.87 -8.03 26.26
CA GLU A 141 6.86 -8.83 27.49
C GLU A 141 5.89 -10.01 27.41
N SER A 142 4.76 -9.85 26.71
CA SER A 142 3.70 -10.86 26.70
C SER A 142 3.70 -11.77 25.46
N SER A 143 4.15 -11.29 24.31
CA SER A 143 3.93 -11.95 23.02
C SER A 143 5.19 -12.12 22.18
N ASN A 144 6.32 -11.57 22.62
CA ASN A 144 7.63 -11.68 21.96
C ASN A 144 7.56 -11.44 20.44
N ILE A 145 7.10 -10.26 20.05
CA ILE A 145 7.01 -9.86 18.65
C ILE A 145 8.36 -9.40 18.09
N ASP A 146 8.53 -9.55 16.77
CA ASP A 146 9.71 -9.07 16.05
C ASP A 146 9.47 -7.69 15.41
N ALA A 147 8.19 -7.38 15.09
CA ALA A 147 7.84 -6.11 14.47
C ALA A 147 6.41 -5.65 14.75
N LEU A 148 6.19 -4.34 14.60
CA LEU A 148 4.88 -3.70 14.65
C LEU A 148 4.47 -3.28 13.23
N VAL A 149 3.24 -3.58 12.85
CA VAL A 149 2.66 -3.22 11.55
C VAL A 149 1.59 -2.15 11.79
N PHE A 150 1.77 -0.99 11.18
CA PHE A 150 0.79 0.09 11.21
C PHE A 150 0.09 0.19 9.87
N THR A 151 -1.21 0.38 9.90
CA THR A 151 -2.08 0.51 8.74
C THR A 151 -2.80 1.86 8.79
N ASP A 152 -2.64 2.67 7.74
CA ASP A 152 -3.30 3.95 7.62
C ASP A 152 -4.18 3.98 6.38
N LEU A 153 -5.45 4.37 6.51
CA LEU A 153 -6.30 4.71 5.39
C LEU A 153 -6.19 6.20 5.07
N LEU A 154 -5.64 6.49 3.91
CA LEU A 154 -5.40 7.85 3.42
C LEU A 154 -6.46 8.21 2.38
N GLU A 155 -6.86 9.48 2.35
CA GLU A 155 -7.64 10.04 1.25
C GLU A 155 -6.72 10.93 0.40
N LYS A 156 -6.71 10.67 -0.91
CA LYS A 156 -5.93 11.42 -1.89
C LYS A 156 -6.85 11.99 -2.97
N ASP A 157 -6.51 13.17 -3.45
CA ASP A 157 -7.13 13.72 -4.64
C ASP A 157 -6.48 13.11 -5.88
N VAL A 158 -7.28 12.48 -6.73
CA VAL A 158 -6.84 11.87 -7.98
C VAL A 158 -7.58 12.47 -9.16
N TYR A 159 -6.99 12.39 -10.36
CA TYR A 159 -7.55 12.98 -11.57
C TYR A 159 -7.74 11.91 -12.63
N PHE A 160 -8.84 12.04 -13.38
CA PHE A 160 -9.07 11.19 -14.54
C PHE A 160 -8.20 11.62 -15.72
N ALA A 161 -7.61 10.64 -16.41
CA ALA A 161 -6.89 10.92 -17.65
C ALA A 161 -7.82 11.56 -18.68
N GLN A 162 -7.31 12.55 -19.40
CA GLN A 162 -8.00 13.14 -20.51
C GLN A 162 -8.20 12.11 -21.62
N GLY A 163 -9.31 12.16 -22.33
CA GLY A 163 -9.60 11.29 -23.46
C GLY A 163 -10.72 10.29 -23.20
N VAL A 164 -10.78 9.23 -24.00
CA VAL A 164 -11.91 8.27 -24.05
C VAL A 164 -11.91 7.33 -22.85
N SER A 165 -10.72 6.94 -22.35
CA SER A 165 -10.62 5.91 -21.31
C SER A 165 -11.04 6.36 -19.92
N ARG A 166 -10.90 7.65 -19.61
CA ARG A 166 -11.31 8.27 -18.35
C ARG A 166 -10.93 7.43 -17.11
N VAL A 167 -9.67 7.09 -16.99
CA VAL A 167 -9.14 6.26 -15.92
C VAL A 167 -8.32 7.11 -14.98
N ALA A 168 -8.59 7.03 -13.68
CA ALA A 168 -7.71 7.54 -12.64
C ALA A 168 -6.63 6.51 -12.30
N ARG A 169 -5.38 6.97 -12.12
CA ARG A 169 -4.25 6.12 -11.76
C ARG A 169 -3.55 6.70 -10.54
N TRP A 170 -3.38 5.87 -9.52
CA TRP A 170 -2.64 6.25 -8.30
C TRP A 170 -2.20 4.99 -7.55
N ASP A 171 -1.12 5.05 -6.83
CA ASP A 171 -0.59 4.02 -5.94
C ASP A 171 -0.73 2.58 -6.50
N GLY A 172 -0.34 2.40 -7.75
CA GLY A 172 -0.31 1.11 -8.43
C GLY A 172 -1.61 0.68 -9.11
N VAL A 173 -2.74 1.34 -8.87
CA VAL A 173 -4.05 0.95 -9.43
C VAL A 173 -4.52 1.86 -10.55
N SER A 174 -5.48 1.33 -11.32
CA SER A 174 -6.24 2.07 -12.32
C SER A 174 -7.73 1.84 -12.09
N ARG A 175 -8.51 2.91 -12.01
CA ARG A 175 -9.96 2.83 -11.75
C ARG A 175 -10.74 3.70 -12.74
N LYS A 176 -11.82 3.14 -13.27
CA LYS A 176 -12.82 3.90 -14.03
C LYS A 176 -13.72 4.67 -13.07
N PRO A 177 -14.31 5.80 -13.51
CA PRO A 177 -15.26 6.52 -12.68
C PRO A 177 -16.53 5.67 -12.47
N PRO A 178 -16.87 5.33 -11.21
CA PRO A 178 -18.17 4.73 -10.94
C PRO A 178 -19.29 5.74 -11.15
N THR A 179 -20.48 5.25 -11.46
CA THR A 179 -21.69 6.08 -11.58
C THR A 179 -22.63 5.84 -10.41
N GLN A 180 -23.39 6.84 -10.01
CA GLN A 180 -24.37 6.74 -8.93
C GLN A 180 -25.63 7.57 -9.23
N GLY A 181 -26.79 6.95 -9.03
CA GLY A 181 -28.09 7.59 -9.24
C GLY A 181 -28.88 6.93 -10.37
N ALA A 182 -30.14 7.40 -10.57
CA ALA A 182 -30.96 7.00 -11.71
C ALA A 182 -30.70 7.97 -12.85
N GLY A 183 -30.37 7.43 -14.04
CA GLY A 183 -30.08 8.21 -15.25
C GLY A 183 -29.19 7.44 -16.20
N ASP A 184 -29.19 7.78 -17.48
CA ASP A 184 -28.54 7.03 -18.54
C ASP A 184 -27.28 7.70 -19.10
N GLY A 185 -26.80 8.75 -18.45
CA GLY A 185 -25.63 9.42 -19.02
C GLY A 185 -25.01 10.52 -18.16
N VAL A 186 -23.89 10.99 -18.66
CA VAL A 186 -23.13 12.10 -18.10
C VAL A 186 -23.25 13.29 -19.04
N SER A 187 -23.48 14.49 -18.49
CA SER A 187 -23.57 15.71 -19.28
C SER A 187 -22.31 15.89 -20.16
N VAL A 188 -22.51 16.37 -21.37
CA VAL A 188 -21.39 16.75 -22.27
C VAL A 188 -20.51 17.83 -21.65
N ASN A 189 -21.05 18.64 -20.74
CA ASN A 189 -20.34 19.70 -20.01
C ASN A 189 -19.75 19.24 -18.68
N PHE A 190 -19.69 17.90 -18.41
CA PHE A 190 -19.15 17.38 -17.17
C PHE A 190 -17.67 17.75 -17.02
N ASN A 191 -17.32 18.31 -15.87
CA ASN A 191 -15.94 18.70 -15.58
C ASN A 191 -15.08 17.52 -15.15
N TRP A 192 -14.51 16.80 -16.11
CA TRP A 192 -13.59 15.69 -15.88
C TRP A 192 -12.21 16.12 -15.34
N GLY A 193 -11.92 17.42 -15.31
CA GLY A 193 -10.68 17.96 -14.73
C GLY A 193 -10.75 18.18 -13.22
N ALA A 194 -11.93 18.04 -12.61
CA ALA A 194 -12.05 18.14 -11.17
C ALA A 194 -11.38 16.95 -10.46
N PRO A 195 -10.73 17.18 -9.29
CA PRO A 195 -10.20 16.11 -8.49
C PRO A 195 -11.32 15.24 -7.92
N VAL A 196 -11.00 13.97 -7.69
CA VAL A 196 -11.89 12.98 -7.09
C VAL A 196 -11.18 12.36 -5.89
N ALA A 197 -11.88 12.27 -4.76
CA ALA A 197 -11.34 11.63 -3.58
C ALA A 197 -11.19 10.12 -3.79
N ALA A 198 -10.02 9.59 -3.45
CA ALA A 198 -9.68 8.16 -3.52
C ALA A 198 -9.08 7.67 -2.20
N THR A 199 -9.34 6.42 -1.84
CA THR A 199 -8.74 5.77 -0.67
C THR A 199 -7.50 4.99 -1.08
N THR A 200 -6.43 5.20 -0.32
CA THR A 200 -5.16 4.47 -0.35
C THR A 200 -4.92 3.84 1.01
N ILE A 201 -4.40 2.63 1.07
CA ILE A 201 -3.80 2.08 2.27
C ILE A 201 -2.30 2.34 2.27
N ARG A 202 -1.77 2.76 3.42
CA ARG A 202 -0.34 2.74 3.71
C ARG A 202 -0.09 1.67 4.77
N ILE A 203 0.89 0.81 4.52
CA ILE A 203 1.33 -0.20 5.48
C ILE A 203 2.79 0.10 5.82
N SER A 204 3.06 0.24 7.11
CA SER A 204 4.41 0.53 7.63
C SER A 204 4.82 -0.52 8.64
N VAL A 205 6.01 -1.07 8.49
CA VAL A 205 6.59 -2.09 9.38
C VAL A 205 7.76 -1.46 10.14
N PHE A 206 7.69 -1.53 11.46
CA PHE A 206 8.72 -1.06 12.37
C PHE A 206 9.28 -2.23 13.16
N ASN A 207 10.60 -2.26 13.36
CA ASN A 207 11.20 -3.20 14.30
C ASN A 207 10.85 -2.85 15.75
N THR A 208 11.32 -3.65 16.70
CA THR A 208 11.11 -3.45 18.12
C THR A 208 11.78 -2.19 18.68
N ASP A 209 12.75 -1.61 18.00
CA ASP A 209 13.34 -0.31 18.33
C ASP A 209 12.56 0.88 17.74
N LEU A 210 11.42 0.61 17.09
CA LEU A 210 10.59 1.60 16.39
C LEU A 210 11.32 2.26 15.20
N LYS A 211 12.31 1.58 14.62
CA LYS A 211 12.92 1.97 13.36
C LYS A 211 12.05 1.48 12.21
N LEU A 212 11.74 2.36 11.27
CA LEU A 212 11.00 2.02 10.05
C LEU A 212 11.85 1.09 9.17
N LEU A 213 11.34 -0.10 8.88
CA LEU A 213 11.95 -1.08 7.99
C LEU A 213 11.33 -1.08 6.60
N PHE A 214 10.02 -0.87 6.55
CA PHE A 214 9.25 -0.88 5.31
C PHE A 214 8.09 0.09 5.41
N SER A 215 7.76 0.74 4.30
CA SER A 215 6.50 1.47 4.11
C SER A 215 6.10 1.41 2.66
N GLY A 216 4.87 1.02 2.37
CA GLY A 216 4.34 0.98 1.02
C GLY A 216 2.90 1.47 0.96
N GLU A 217 2.49 1.95 -0.20
CA GLU A 217 1.15 2.46 -0.46
C GLU A 217 0.48 1.68 -1.59
N GLY A 218 -0.83 1.43 -1.44
CA GLY A 218 -1.62 0.77 -2.46
C GLY A 218 -3.00 1.42 -2.60
N GLY A 219 -3.35 1.79 -3.82
CA GLY A 219 -4.65 2.36 -4.15
C GLY A 219 -5.76 1.33 -3.98
N MET A 220 -6.90 1.75 -3.46
CA MET A 220 -8.05 0.87 -3.23
C MET A 220 -9.23 1.25 -4.12
N ALA A 221 -9.93 2.30 -3.76
CA ALA A 221 -11.20 2.67 -4.37
C ALA A 221 -11.36 4.18 -4.50
N LEU A 222 -12.12 4.60 -5.51
CA LEU A 222 -12.63 5.97 -5.59
C LEU A 222 -13.74 6.15 -4.56
N ASN A 223 -13.68 7.22 -3.77
CA ASN A 223 -14.67 7.54 -2.76
C ASN A 223 -15.88 8.27 -3.33
N GLU A 224 -15.76 8.72 -4.57
CA GLU A 224 -16.78 9.50 -5.28
C GLU A 224 -17.14 8.82 -6.59
N ALA A 225 -18.35 9.11 -7.04
CA ALA A 225 -18.95 8.62 -8.29
C ALA A 225 -19.48 9.79 -9.10
N VAL A 226 -19.64 9.60 -10.39
CA VAL A 226 -20.36 10.55 -11.24
C VAL A 226 -21.83 10.52 -10.84
N ASP A 227 -22.40 11.68 -10.48
CA ASP A 227 -23.84 11.81 -10.22
C ASP A 227 -24.61 11.87 -11.56
N VAL A 228 -25.17 10.74 -11.96
CA VAL A 228 -25.94 10.67 -13.22
C VAL A 228 -27.31 11.36 -13.14
N ARG A 229 -27.77 11.74 -11.94
CA ARG A 229 -29.04 12.48 -11.78
C ARG A 229 -28.90 13.95 -12.17
N SER A 230 -27.81 14.57 -11.70
CA SER A 230 -27.49 15.96 -12.06
C SER A 230 -26.61 16.04 -13.29
N GLY A 231 -25.82 14.97 -13.56
CA GLY A 231 -24.85 14.91 -14.65
C GLY A 231 -23.76 15.97 -14.58
N SER A 232 -23.62 16.69 -13.47
CA SER A 232 -22.80 17.89 -13.37
C SER A 232 -21.59 17.80 -12.46
N GLY A 233 -21.45 16.73 -11.66
CA GLY A 233 -20.37 16.64 -10.71
C GLY A 233 -20.17 15.25 -10.12
N PHE A 234 -19.19 15.17 -9.21
CA PHE A 234 -18.95 13.99 -8.41
C PHE A 234 -19.71 14.07 -7.09
N VAL A 235 -20.16 12.92 -6.60
CA VAL A 235 -20.82 12.77 -5.31
C VAL A 235 -20.18 11.64 -4.52
N ARG A 236 -20.17 11.77 -3.20
CA ARG A 236 -19.68 10.71 -2.31
C ARG A 236 -20.48 9.42 -2.53
N ARG A 237 -19.78 8.32 -2.72
CA ARG A 237 -20.42 7.01 -2.88
C ARG A 237 -21.12 6.59 -1.59
N ARG A 238 -22.24 5.92 -1.72
CA ARG A 238 -22.98 5.35 -0.58
C ARG A 238 -22.19 4.25 0.09
N GLU A 239 -21.47 3.47 -0.71
CA GLU A 239 -20.63 2.38 -0.25
C GLU A 239 -19.20 2.58 -0.73
N ILE A 240 -18.30 2.75 0.23
CA ILE A 240 -16.87 2.93 0.01
C ILE A 240 -16.16 1.67 0.53
N LEU A 241 -15.14 1.20 -0.19
CA LEU A 241 -14.42 -0.05 0.09
C LEU A 241 -15.33 -1.29 0.14
N GLY A 242 -16.49 -1.26 -0.58
CA GLY A 242 -17.41 -2.40 -0.67
C GLY A 242 -16.93 -3.50 -1.61
N ASN A 243 -16.03 -3.19 -2.53
CA ASN A 243 -15.40 -4.17 -3.40
C ASN A 243 -14.17 -4.75 -2.70
N GLU A 244 -14.28 -6.00 -2.23
CA GLU A 244 -13.21 -6.70 -1.51
C GLU A 244 -11.99 -6.95 -2.38
N ASP A 245 -12.17 -7.19 -3.68
CA ASP A 245 -11.05 -7.43 -4.60
C ASP A 245 -10.19 -6.17 -4.70
N HIS A 246 -10.79 -5.00 -4.77
CA HIS A 246 -10.07 -3.73 -4.76
C HIS A 246 -9.33 -3.49 -3.43
N VAL A 247 -9.91 -3.89 -2.32
CA VAL A 247 -9.27 -3.78 -1.00
C VAL A 247 -8.07 -4.70 -0.92
N ARG A 248 -8.22 -5.97 -1.31
CA ARG A 248 -7.13 -6.96 -1.36
C ARG A 248 -6.02 -6.55 -2.32
N GLU A 249 -6.39 -6.01 -3.49
CA GLU A 249 -5.45 -5.45 -4.46
C GLU A 249 -4.60 -4.33 -3.85
N GLY A 250 -5.24 -3.36 -3.22
CA GLY A 250 -4.55 -2.26 -2.56
C GLY A 250 -3.60 -2.74 -1.45
N ILE A 251 -4.03 -3.72 -0.63
CA ILE A 251 -3.20 -4.33 0.40
C ILE A 251 -1.99 -5.04 -0.21
N ALA A 252 -2.19 -5.83 -1.26
CA ALA A 252 -1.10 -6.53 -1.93
C ALA A 252 -0.07 -5.56 -2.53
N LEU A 253 -0.53 -4.47 -3.14
CA LEU A 253 0.33 -3.41 -3.66
C LEU A 253 1.09 -2.68 -2.54
N ALA A 254 0.40 -2.37 -1.43
CA ALA A 254 1.01 -1.71 -0.28
C ALA A 254 2.08 -2.58 0.41
N LEU A 255 1.95 -3.90 0.34
CA LEU A 255 2.93 -4.84 0.91
C LEU A 255 4.06 -5.18 -0.05
N HIS A 256 3.93 -4.91 -1.36
CA HIS A 256 4.98 -5.19 -2.32
C HIS A 256 6.13 -4.15 -2.24
N PRO A 257 7.42 -4.56 -2.27
CA PRO A 257 7.97 -5.89 -2.51
C PRO A 257 8.19 -6.75 -1.26
N LEU A 258 7.82 -6.29 -0.07
CA LEU A 258 7.98 -7.04 1.18
C LEU A 258 7.30 -8.41 1.10
N VAL A 259 6.05 -8.44 0.62
CA VAL A 259 5.32 -9.66 0.29
C VAL A 259 5.29 -9.81 -1.22
N PRO A 260 5.90 -10.87 -1.79
CA PRO A 260 5.92 -11.09 -3.22
C PRO A 260 4.50 -11.26 -3.79
N MET A 261 4.25 -10.64 -4.93
CA MET A 261 3.01 -10.80 -5.68
C MET A 261 3.21 -11.80 -6.82
N ALA A 262 2.48 -12.92 -6.81
CA ALA A 262 2.54 -13.93 -7.87
C ALA A 262 1.95 -13.42 -9.18
N LYS A 263 0.95 -12.56 -9.09
CA LYS A 263 0.34 -11.85 -10.22
C LYS A 263 0.03 -10.43 -9.78
N TRP A 264 0.24 -9.49 -10.68
CA TRP A 264 -0.33 -8.18 -10.49
C TRP A 264 -1.85 -8.30 -10.54
N PRO A 265 -2.56 -7.64 -9.62
CA PRO A 265 -4.00 -7.63 -9.65
C PRO A 265 -4.52 -7.19 -11.02
N GLY A 266 -5.54 -7.85 -11.51
CA GLY A 266 -6.13 -7.53 -12.81
C GLY A 266 -6.65 -6.10 -12.90
N ASN A 267 -6.94 -5.67 -14.12
CA ASN A 267 -7.67 -4.41 -14.31
C ASN A 267 -9.00 -4.54 -13.59
N PRO A 268 -9.31 -3.63 -12.67
CA PRO A 268 -10.67 -3.51 -12.19
C PRO A 268 -11.53 -2.99 -13.35
N ASP A 269 -12.71 -3.52 -13.45
CA ASP A 269 -13.72 -3.16 -14.45
C ASP A 269 -14.05 -1.66 -14.51
#